data_04d783922b3397ac6bd54497009f7c46
#
_entry.id   04d783922b3397ac6bd54497009f7c46
#
_cell.length_a   1.000
_cell.length_b   1.000
_cell.length_c   1.000
_cell.angle_alpha   90.00
_cell.angle_beta   90.00
_cell.angle_gamma   90.00
#
_symmetry.space_group_name_H-M   'P 1'
#
loop_
_entity.id
_entity.type
_entity.pdbx_description
1 polymer ?
#
loop_
_entity_poly.entity_id
_entity_poly.type
_entity_poly.pdbx_seq_one_letter_code
_entity_poly.pdbx_strand_id
1 'polypeptide(L)'
;MKIKKISPICIHMPFEHGAEKKELYGQNWKKLEFVFVKVEMDNGVIGWGEAFGYVSWKPVKIAIEEMVAPLLIGSKIENSNDIIEISNKIQKTLHIFGRYGITMFAISGIEIAIWDALGKDKKVPLHELLGKKKKSEFSAYASLFRYSNNNLVEKKCQEAIDRGFQIIKLHEIEEEHISSARNFLGSDFKLMSDFNCSWTFEEILEKKNFFKNMNLFWLEEPIYPPEDFEKLSIIRDKCNIPVAIGENACTSLEFEKMLKYNAVDFCQPSVIKVGGISEMIKILKLSEKNNKKFMPHTAYFGPGFLATLHIASLTNKETLIERFWLDLAEEFYPGFTKTKNGKYLLPDGHGLGYDIDEKLINKFKVN
;
A
#
# COMPACT_ATOMS: atom_id res chain seq x y z
N MET A 1 -16.89 -12.20 20.75
CA MET A 1 -16.49 -13.28 19.82
C MET A 1 -15.07 -13.73 20.10
N LYS A 2 -14.74 -14.99 19.74
CA LYS A 2 -13.37 -15.53 19.85
C LYS A 2 -12.88 -16.02 18.50
N ILE A 3 -11.59 -15.90 18.25
CA ILE A 3 -10.97 -16.40 17.02
C ILE A 3 -11.00 -17.92 17.04
N LYS A 4 -11.74 -18.52 16.09
CA LYS A 4 -11.91 -19.97 15.96
C LYS A 4 -10.89 -20.56 14.99
N LYS A 5 -10.66 -19.88 13.85
CA LYS A 5 -9.76 -20.36 12.81
C LYS A 5 -9.17 -19.20 12.01
N ILE A 6 -7.93 -19.35 11.59
CA ILE A 6 -7.22 -18.43 10.69
C ILE A 6 -6.71 -19.24 9.51
N SER A 7 -7.03 -18.81 8.29
CA SER A 7 -6.67 -19.54 7.06
C SER A 7 -6.10 -18.57 6.02
N PRO A 8 -4.80 -18.66 5.69
CA PRO A 8 -4.28 -17.95 4.52
C PRO A 8 -4.75 -18.62 3.24
N ILE A 9 -5.08 -17.82 2.25
CA ILE A 9 -5.55 -18.25 0.93
C ILE A 9 -4.70 -17.52 -0.10
N CYS A 10 -3.87 -18.27 -0.82
CA CYS A 10 -3.02 -17.72 -1.87
C CYS A 10 -3.76 -17.70 -3.20
N ILE A 11 -3.68 -16.58 -3.90
CA ILE A 11 -4.38 -16.34 -5.16
C ILE A 11 -3.38 -15.85 -6.19
N HIS A 12 -3.38 -16.45 -7.38
CA HIS A 12 -2.61 -16.00 -8.52
C HIS A 12 -3.54 -15.40 -9.56
N MET A 13 -3.66 -14.08 -9.55
CA MET A 13 -4.52 -13.34 -10.46
C MET A 13 -3.73 -12.85 -11.67
N PRO A 14 -4.02 -13.34 -12.89
CA PRO A 14 -3.42 -12.81 -14.11
C PRO A 14 -3.74 -11.33 -14.28
N PHE A 15 -2.84 -10.59 -14.92
CA PHE A 15 -3.03 -9.18 -15.24
C PHE A 15 -2.38 -8.78 -16.56
N GLU A 16 -2.86 -7.65 -17.09
CA GLU A 16 -2.29 -6.97 -18.24
C GLU A 16 -1.80 -5.57 -17.83
N HIS A 17 -0.60 -5.19 -18.25
CA HIS A 17 0.01 -3.87 -17.96
C HIS A 17 0.40 -3.10 -19.22
N GLY A 18 0.34 -3.74 -20.40
CA GLY A 18 0.60 -3.12 -21.69
C GLY A 18 2.07 -2.87 -22.04
N ALA A 19 3.03 -3.35 -21.25
CA ALA A 19 4.44 -3.40 -21.64
C ALA A 19 4.75 -4.71 -22.39
N GLU A 20 5.69 -4.68 -23.34
CA GLU A 20 6.07 -5.87 -24.11
C GLU A 20 6.67 -6.97 -23.23
N LYS A 21 7.54 -6.57 -22.29
CA LYS A 21 8.11 -7.46 -21.28
C LYS A 21 8.10 -6.74 -19.94
N LYS A 22 7.71 -7.44 -18.90
CA LYS A 22 7.88 -7.00 -17.53
C LYS A 22 8.53 -8.13 -16.75
N GLU A 23 9.70 -7.86 -16.23
CA GLU A 23 10.40 -8.78 -15.36
C GLU A 23 10.34 -8.28 -13.91
N LEU A 24 9.99 -9.17 -13.01
CA LEU A 24 10.15 -8.98 -11.58
C LEU A 24 11.10 -10.07 -11.09
N TYR A 25 12.24 -9.68 -10.55
CA TYR A 25 13.31 -10.59 -10.10
C TYR A 25 13.75 -11.60 -11.18
N GLY A 26 13.92 -11.11 -12.42
CA GLY A 26 14.35 -11.94 -13.57
C GLY A 26 13.28 -12.91 -14.10
N GLN A 27 12.02 -12.79 -13.68
CA GLN A 27 10.91 -13.59 -14.14
C GLN A 27 9.87 -12.73 -14.85
N ASN A 28 9.26 -13.27 -15.91
CA ASN A 28 8.17 -12.58 -16.60
C ASN A 28 6.95 -12.47 -15.67
N TRP A 29 6.62 -11.24 -15.29
CA TRP A 29 5.57 -10.94 -14.33
C TRP A 29 4.20 -10.83 -15.02
N LYS A 30 3.43 -11.89 -14.98
CA LYS A 30 2.11 -12.03 -15.64
C LYS A 30 0.95 -12.21 -14.68
N LYS A 31 1.23 -12.28 -13.38
CA LYS A 31 0.23 -12.50 -12.34
C LYS A 31 0.65 -11.79 -11.07
N LEU A 32 -0.34 -11.27 -10.34
CA LEU A 32 -0.17 -10.85 -8.95
C LEU A 32 -0.44 -12.02 -8.03
N GLU A 33 0.46 -12.23 -7.08
CA GLU A 33 0.29 -13.21 -6.02
C GLU A 33 -0.23 -12.50 -4.77
N PHE A 34 -1.48 -12.81 -4.39
CA PHE A 34 -2.11 -12.32 -3.17
C PHE A 34 -2.06 -13.37 -2.07
N VAL A 35 -1.93 -12.93 -0.83
CA VAL A 35 -2.13 -13.75 0.36
C VAL A 35 -3.29 -13.14 1.15
N PHE A 36 -4.51 -13.62 0.87
CA PHE A 36 -5.67 -13.24 1.66
C PHE A 36 -5.72 -14.06 2.95
N VAL A 37 -6.28 -13.47 3.98
CA VAL A 37 -6.44 -14.10 5.28
C VAL A 37 -7.91 -14.13 5.66
N LYS A 38 -8.46 -15.33 5.84
CA LYS A 38 -9.81 -15.55 6.34
C LYS A 38 -9.74 -15.84 7.84
N VAL A 39 -10.37 -15.01 8.65
CA VAL A 39 -10.54 -15.24 10.09
C VAL A 39 -11.99 -15.60 10.38
N GLU A 40 -12.20 -16.80 10.92
CA GLU A 40 -13.51 -17.30 11.33
C GLU A 40 -13.65 -17.14 12.85
N MET A 41 -14.73 -16.48 13.28
CA MET A 41 -15.06 -16.30 14.69
C MET A 41 -16.00 -17.40 15.19
N ASP A 42 -16.04 -17.63 16.50
CA ASP A 42 -16.88 -18.64 17.15
C ASP A 42 -18.39 -18.40 16.98
N ASN A 43 -18.79 -17.15 16.75
CA ASN A 43 -20.19 -16.76 16.47
C ASN A 43 -20.54 -16.80 14.96
N GLY A 44 -19.67 -17.32 14.11
CA GLY A 44 -19.88 -17.46 12.67
C GLY A 44 -19.52 -16.24 11.82
N VAL A 45 -19.12 -15.11 12.43
CA VAL A 45 -18.62 -13.94 11.69
C VAL A 45 -17.30 -14.28 10.99
N ILE A 46 -17.15 -13.81 9.76
CA ILE A 46 -15.94 -14.00 8.94
C ILE A 46 -15.34 -12.63 8.62
N GLY A 47 -14.06 -12.45 8.98
CA GLY A 47 -13.28 -11.30 8.58
C GLY A 47 -12.27 -11.65 7.49
N TRP A 48 -12.00 -10.68 6.62
CA TRP A 48 -11.04 -10.79 5.53
C TRP A 48 -9.90 -9.80 5.69
N GLY A 49 -8.68 -10.24 5.42
CA GLY A 49 -7.49 -9.42 5.41
C GLY A 49 -6.56 -9.77 4.26
N GLU A 50 -5.50 -9.00 4.10
CA GLU A 50 -4.50 -9.19 3.07
C GLU A 50 -3.11 -8.97 3.64
N ALA A 51 -2.21 -9.93 3.41
CA ALA A 51 -0.79 -9.85 3.66
C ALA A 51 -0.04 -9.62 2.33
N PHE A 52 1.11 -8.96 2.39
CA PHE A 52 1.92 -8.77 1.18
C PHE A 52 2.37 -10.11 0.61
N GLY A 53 1.99 -10.40 -0.62
CA GLY A 53 2.25 -11.67 -1.28
C GLY A 53 3.40 -11.57 -2.27
N TYR A 54 3.11 -11.18 -3.49
CA TYR A 54 4.04 -11.17 -4.62
C TYR A 54 4.88 -12.46 -4.63
N VAL A 55 6.16 -12.39 -4.94
CA VAL A 55 7.06 -13.58 -4.95
C VAL A 55 7.20 -14.24 -3.57
N SER A 56 6.91 -13.50 -2.49
CA SER A 56 7.04 -13.98 -1.09
C SER A 56 5.79 -14.70 -0.55
N TRP A 57 4.79 -14.98 -1.38
CA TRP A 57 3.52 -15.54 -0.92
C TRP A 57 3.64 -16.85 -0.13
N LYS A 58 4.55 -17.77 -0.54
CA LYS A 58 4.77 -19.04 0.19
C LYS A 58 5.32 -18.84 1.60
N PRO A 59 6.46 -18.15 1.81
CA PRO A 59 6.94 -17.90 3.17
C PRO A 59 5.95 -17.09 4.00
N VAL A 60 5.19 -16.16 3.42
CA VAL A 60 4.15 -15.41 4.14
C VAL A 60 3.00 -16.33 4.56
N LYS A 61 2.54 -17.23 3.69
CA LYS A 61 1.53 -18.25 4.02
C LYS A 61 1.98 -19.08 5.23
N ILE A 62 3.19 -19.63 5.19
CA ILE A 62 3.74 -20.45 6.28
C ILE A 62 3.90 -19.63 7.57
N ALA A 63 4.35 -18.39 7.49
CA ALA A 63 4.45 -17.52 8.66
C ALA A 63 3.06 -17.27 9.30
N ILE A 64 2.01 -17.12 8.50
CA ILE A 64 0.64 -17.02 9.00
C ILE A 64 0.25 -18.31 9.72
N GLU A 65 0.43 -19.48 9.07
CA GLU A 65 -0.04 -20.79 9.57
C GLU A 65 0.71 -21.26 10.82
N GLU A 66 2.04 -21.12 10.83
CA GLU A 66 2.89 -21.74 11.84
C GLU A 66 3.43 -20.79 12.91
N MET A 67 3.54 -19.49 12.59
CA MET A 67 4.12 -18.53 13.55
C MET A 67 3.06 -17.66 14.24
N VAL A 68 2.12 -17.09 13.46
CA VAL A 68 1.20 -16.05 13.99
C VAL A 68 -0.13 -16.65 14.43
N ALA A 69 -0.79 -17.43 13.58
CA ALA A 69 -2.13 -17.96 13.85
C ALA A 69 -2.22 -18.80 15.15
N PRO A 70 -1.24 -19.68 15.49
CA PRO A 70 -1.29 -20.44 16.74
C PRO A 70 -1.33 -19.59 18.00
N LEU A 71 -0.76 -18.39 17.96
CA LEU A 71 -0.74 -17.44 19.09
C LEU A 71 -2.08 -16.73 19.30
N LEU A 72 -2.99 -16.84 18.34
CA LEU A 72 -4.23 -16.06 18.28
C LEU A 72 -5.49 -16.88 18.46
N ILE A 73 -5.46 -18.17 18.14
CA ILE A 73 -6.64 -19.04 18.29
C ILE A 73 -7.14 -18.99 19.74
N GLY A 74 -8.46 -18.83 19.90
CA GLY A 74 -9.12 -18.69 21.22
C GLY A 74 -9.08 -17.27 21.81
N SER A 75 -8.35 -16.32 21.22
CA SER A 75 -8.32 -14.93 21.67
C SER A 75 -9.68 -14.29 21.56
N LYS A 76 -10.08 -13.56 22.60
CA LYS A 76 -11.38 -12.86 22.71
C LYS A 76 -11.25 -11.46 22.12
N ILE A 77 -12.22 -11.07 21.29
CA ILE A 77 -12.32 -9.75 20.66
C ILE A 77 -13.70 -9.18 20.98
N GLU A 78 -13.76 -8.10 21.74
CA GLU A 78 -14.99 -7.39 22.11
C GLU A 78 -15.00 -5.95 21.57
N ASN A 79 -13.81 -5.35 21.47
CA ASN A 79 -13.64 -3.95 21.07
C ASN A 79 -12.27 -3.70 20.42
N SER A 80 -12.06 -2.48 19.94
CA SER A 80 -10.84 -2.05 19.24
C SER A 80 -9.56 -2.19 20.09
N ASN A 81 -9.64 -2.00 21.41
CA ASN A 81 -8.46 -2.11 22.26
C ASN A 81 -7.94 -3.54 22.34
N ASP A 82 -8.82 -4.54 22.31
CA ASP A 82 -8.41 -5.95 22.31
C ASP A 82 -7.52 -6.26 21.09
N ILE A 83 -7.85 -5.68 19.91
CA ILE A 83 -7.06 -5.87 18.69
C ILE A 83 -5.68 -5.22 18.83
N ILE A 84 -5.63 -4.00 19.35
CA ILE A 84 -4.38 -3.25 19.57
C ILE A 84 -3.48 -4.00 20.55
N GLU A 85 -4.03 -4.51 21.65
CA GLU A 85 -3.29 -5.28 22.66
C GLU A 85 -2.74 -6.58 22.09
N ILE A 86 -3.57 -7.30 21.34
CA ILE A 86 -3.16 -8.55 20.65
C ILE A 86 -2.05 -8.26 19.64
N SER A 87 -2.18 -7.23 18.81
CA SER A 87 -1.14 -6.84 17.84
C SER A 87 0.18 -6.53 18.53
N ASN A 88 0.15 -5.75 19.62
CA ASN A 88 1.36 -5.44 20.40
C ASN A 88 1.97 -6.70 21.03
N LYS A 89 1.13 -7.59 21.59
CA LYS A 89 1.58 -8.86 22.21
C LYS A 89 2.26 -9.76 21.18
N ILE A 90 1.69 -9.92 19.98
CA ILE A 90 2.28 -10.75 18.92
C ILE A 90 3.61 -10.18 18.47
N GLN A 91 3.68 -8.88 18.19
CA GLN A 91 4.92 -8.22 17.80
C GLN A 91 6.02 -8.40 18.88
N LYS A 92 5.63 -8.33 20.16
CA LYS A 92 6.54 -8.61 21.28
C LYS A 92 6.97 -10.07 21.33
N THR A 93 6.06 -11.01 21.15
CA THR A 93 6.35 -12.45 21.19
C THR A 93 7.28 -12.87 20.06
N LEU A 94 7.06 -12.34 18.85
CA LEU A 94 7.81 -12.69 17.64
C LEU A 94 9.03 -11.79 17.37
N HIS A 95 9.40 -10.90 18.32
CA HIS A 95 10.47 -9.92 18.09
C HIS A 95 11.82 -10.52 17.69
N ILE A 96 12.12 -11.75 18.12
CA ILE A 96 13.35 -12.45 17.77
C ILE A 96 13.49 -12.80 16.28
N PHE A 97 12.37 -12.85 15.55
CA PHE A 97 12.33 -13.09 14.12
C PHE A 97 12.36 -11.78 13.31
N GLY A 98 12.55 -10.65 13.97
CA GLY A 98 12.52 -9.32 13.38
C GLY A 98 11.12 -8.75 13.26
N ARG A 99 11.02 -7.41 13.32
CA ARG A 99 9.78 -6.67 13.13
C ARG A 99 9.75 -6.05 11.73
N TYR A 100 10.14 -6.85 10.73
CA TYR A 100 10.26 -6.51 9.33
C TYR A 100 9.79 -7.65 8.44
N GLY A 101 9.49 -7.33 7.17
CA GLY A 101 9.27 -8.29 6.10
C GLY A 101 8.21 -9.34 6.45
N ILE A 102 8.52 -10.62 6.22
CA ILE A 102 7.60 -11.76 6.28
C ILE A 102 6.80 -11.81 7.60
N THR A 103 7.45 -11.58 8.75
CA THR A 103 6.78 -11.57 10.06
C THR A 103 5.70 -10.50 10.11
N MET A 104 6.03 -9.28 9.69
CA MET A 104 5.09 -8.15 9.73
C MET A 104 4.01 -8.26 8.65
N PHE A 105 4.32 -8.83 7.49
CA PHE A 105 3.32 -9.12 6.45
C PHE A 105 2.25 -10.10 6.97
N ALA A 106 2.68 -11.19 7.62
CA ALA A 106 1.77 -12.16 8.23
C ALA A 106 0.88 -11.53 9.33
N ILE A 107 1.48 -10.72 10.20
CA ILE A 107 0.75 -9.97 11.24
C ILE A 107 -0.27 -9.02 10.60
N SER A 108 0.13 -8.27 9.56
CA SER A 108 -0.73 -7.31 8.87
C SER A 108 -2.00 -7.97 8.33
N GLY A 109 -1.85 -9.09 7.62
CA GLY A 109 -2.98 -9.78 7.02
C GLY A 109 -4.01 -10.28 8.04
N ILE A 110 -3.54 -10.84 9.15
CA ILE A 110 -4.41 -11.33 10.21
C ILE A 110 -5.08 -10.17 10.94
N GLU A 111 -4.33 -9.11 11.24
CA GLU A 111 -4.83 -7.95 11.98
C GLU A 111 -5.93 -7.22 11.20
N ILE A 112 -5.76 -7.03 9.90
CA ILE A 112 -6.80 -6.47 9.02
C ILE A 112 -8.08 -7.33 9.07
N ALA A 113 -7.92 -8.67 9.00
CA ALA A 113 -9.07 -9.58 9.07
C ALA A 113 -9.82 -9.51 10.39
N ILE A 114 -9.12 -9.33 11.51
CA ILE A 114 -9.75 -9.20 12.82
C ILE A 114 -10.53 -7.88 12.93
N TRP A 115 -9.99 -6.77 12.38
CA TRP A 115 -10.69 -5.50 12.30
C TRP A 115 -11.96 -5.59 11.44
N ASP A 116 -11.89 -6.28 10.29
CA ASP A 116 -13.06 -6.53 9.45
C ASP A 116 -14.13 -7.33 10.20
N ALA A 117 -13.73 -8.41 10.88
CA ALA A 117 -14.64 -9.21 11.69
C ALA A 117 -15.31 -8.39 12.79
N LEU A 118 -14.56 -7.52 13.48
CA LEU A 118 -15.15 -6.66 14.53
C LEU A 118 -16.17 -5.67 13.95
N GLY A 119 -15.87 -5.05 12.82
CA GLY A 119 -16.81 -4.15 12.13
C GLY A 119 -18.10 -4.85 11.71
N LYS A 120 -17.99 -6.08 11.19
CA LYS A 120 -19.13 -6.93 10.83
C LYS A 120 -19.95 -7.35 12.06
N ASP A 121 -19.30 -7.76 13.15
CA ASP A 121 -19.97 -8.12 14.40
C ASP A 121 -20.74 -6.93 15.01
N LYS A 122 -20.14 -5.74 14.99
CA LYS A 122 -20.76 -4.49 15.46
C LYS A 122 -21.74 -3.88 14.46
N LYS A 123 -21.79 -4.39 13.21
CA LYS A 123 -22.61 -3.87 12.10
C LYS A 123 -22.31 -2.41 11.78
N VAL A 124 -21.05 -2.04 11.80
CA VAL A 124 -20.56 -0.70 11.45
C VAL A 124 -19.40 -0.76 10.45
N PRO A 125 -19.21 0.26 9.59
CA PRO A 125 -18.04 0.36 8.75
C PRO A 125 -16.76 0.48 9.58
N LEU A 126 -15.64 -0.01 9.07
CA LEU A 126 -14.36 0.00 9.76
C LEU A 126 -13.97 1.41 10.28
N HIS A 127 -14.17 2.45 9.49
CA HIS A 127 -13.79 3.81 9.89
C HIS A 127 -14.48 4.28 11.17
N GLU A 128 -15.70 3.79 11.48
CA GLU A 128 -16.41 4.15 12.73
C GLU A 128 -15.75 3.54 13.98
N LEU A 129 -15.11 2.37 13.83
CA LEU A 129 -14.30 1.77 14.90
C LEU A 129 -12.98 2.52 15.13
N LEU A 130 -12.45 3.18 14.09
CA LEU A 130 -11.15 3.85 14.12
C LEU A 130 -11.24 5.32 14.52
N GLY A 131 -12.37 5.97 14.24
CA GLY A 131 -12.59 7.38 14.57
C GLY A 131 -13.66 8.05 13.71
N LYS A 132 -13.72 9.36 13.77
CA LYS A 132 -14.71 10.13 13.00
C LYS A 132 -14.26 10.30 11.56
N LYS A 133 -15.07 9.80 10.63
CA LYS A 133 -14.90 10.04 9.18
C LYS A 133 -14.89 11.54 8.87
N LYS A 134 -13.94 11.97 8.07
CA LYS A 134 -13.74 13.37 7.65
C LYS A 134 -13.97 13.55 6.15
N LYS A 135 -13.79 12.50 5.33
CA LYS A 135 -14.04 12.51 3.89
C LYS A 135 -14.48 11.13 3.40
N SER A 136 -15.17 11.10 2.26
CA SER A 136 -15.67 9.87 1.64
C SER A 136 -15.27 9.72 0.17
N GLU A 137 -14.47 10.64 -0.35
CA GLU A 137 -13.97 10.62 -1.72
C GLU A 137 -12.47 10.92 -1.71
N PHE A 138 -11.72 10.23 -2.56
CA PHE A 138 -10.25 10.32 -2.65
C PHE A 138 -9.82 10.47 -4.09
N SER A 139 -9.00 11.48 -4.38
CA SER A 139 -8.30 11.55 -5.65
C SER A 139 -7.29 10.42 -5.75
N ALA A 140 -7.23 9.80 -6.92
CA ALA A 140 -6.25 8.76 -7.23
C ALA A 140 -5.18 9.29 -8.18
N TYR A 141 -4.02 8.67 -8.15
CA TYR A 141 -3.00 8.85 -9.17
C TYR A 141 -2.75 7.56 -9.94
N ALA A 142 -2.47 7.68 -11.25
CA ALA A 142 -2.11 6.54 -12.08
C ALA A 142 -0.63 6.21 -11.86
N SER A 143 -0.35 5.05 -11.28
CA SER A 143 1.00 4.54 -11.02
C SER A 143 1.44 3.65 -12.17
N LEU A 144 2.08 4.26 -13.18
CA LEU A 144 2.48 3.61 -14.43
C LEU A 144 3.68 2.68 -14.21
N PHE A 145 3.74 1.61 -14.98
CA PHE A 145 4.91 0.72 -14.99
C PHE A 145 6.13 1.39 -15.60
N ARG A 146 7.31 0.78 -15.42
CA ARG A 146 8.51 1.10 -16.18
C ARG A 146 8.37 0.51 -17.58
N TYR A 147 8.24 1.35 -18.58
CA TYR A 147 8.09 0.94 -19.98
C TYR A 147 9.38 1.03 -20.76
N SER A 148 10.32 1.91 -20.34
CA SER A 148 11.62 2.14 -20.99
C SER A 148 11.51 2.41 -22.50
N ASN A 149 10.48 3.15 -22.89
CA ASN A 149 10.16 3.51 -24.27
C ASN A 149 9.30 4.77 -24.30
N ASN A 150 9.80 5.86 -24.90
CA ASN A 150 9.13 7.17 -24.90
C ASN A 150 7.71 7.11 -25.45
N ASN A 151 7.52 6.48 -26.62
CA ASN A 151 6.19 6.41 -27.26
C ASN A 151 5.19 5.65 -26.38
N LEU A 152 5.63 4.61 -25.70
CA LEU A 152 4.78 3.83 -24.79
C LEU A 152 4.49 4.59 -23.50
N VAL A 153 5.46 5.30 -22.94
CA VAL A 153 5.28 6.18 -21.78
C VAL A 153 4.22 7.25 -22.10
N GLU A 154 4.36 7.98 -23.21
CA GLU A 154 3.41 9.01 -23.64
C GLU A 154 2.01 8.43 -23.89
N LYS A 155 1.93 7.29 -24.57
CA LYS A 155 0.67 6.56 -24.78
C LYS A 155 -0.01 6.20 -23.46
N LYS A 156 0.72 5.72 -22.47
CA LYS A 156 0.18 5.35 -21.16
C LYS A 156 -0.20 6.57 -20.32
N CYS A 157 0.51 7.68 -20.46
CA CYS A 157 0.09 8.97 -19.90
C CYS A 157 -1.26 9.41 -20.50
N GLN A 158 -1.42 9.33 -21.83
CA GLN A 158 -2.68 9.64 -22.49
C GLN A 158 -3.83 8.74 -22.04
N GLU A 159 -3.61 7.41 -21.97
CA GLU A 159 -4.61 6.47 -21.46
C GLU A 159 -5.04 6.79 -20.02
N ALA A 160 -4.11 7.26 -19.17
CA ALA A 160 -4.43 7.68 -17.81
C ALA A 160 -5.30 8.97 -17.80
N ILE A 161 -4.96 9.95 -18.63
CA ILE A 161 -5.75 11.18 -18.81
C ILE A 161 -7.17 10.84 -19.30
N ASP A 162 -7.30 9.97 -20.29
CA ASP A 162 -8.59 9.55 -20.86
C ASP A 162 -9.46 8.82 -19.82
N ARG A 163 -8.85 8.13 -18.84
CA ARG A 163 -9.55 7.53 -17.69
C ARG A 163 -9.82 8.54 -16.54
N GLY A 164 -9.52 9.84 -16.75
CA GLY A 164 -9.83 10.93 -15.84
C GLY A 164 -8.79 11.19 -14.73
N PHE A 165 -7.59 10.61 -14.83
CA PHE A 165 -6.51 10.89 -13.87
C PHE A 165 -5.85 12.24 -14.17
N GLN A 166 -5.59 13.01 -13.12
CA GLN A 166 -4.92 14.31 -13.18
C GLN A 166 -3.53 14.29 -12.54
N ILE A 167 -3.11 13.11 -12.09
CA ILE A 167 -1.86 12.89 -11.40
C ILE A 167 -1.30 11.56 -11.89
N ILE A 168 -0.03 11.54 -12.28
CA ILE A 168 0.65 10.35 -12.78
C ILE A 168 1.96 10.13 -12.00
N LYS A 169 2.22 8.88 -11.63
CA LYS A 169 3.50 8.41 -11.10
C LYS A 169 4.18 7.53 -12.16
N LEU A 170 5.44 7.83 -12.47
CA LEU A 170 6.30 7.01 -13.33
C LEU A 170 7.16 6.09 -12.47
N HIS A 171 7.56 4.96 -13.05
CA HIS A 171 8.65 4.11 -12.54
C HIS A 171 9.85 4.13 -13.48
N GLU A 172 9.93 5.12 -14.37
CA GLU A 172 11.07 5.30 -15.26
C GLU A 172 12.29 5.80 -14.46
N ILE A 173 13.48 5.25 -14.78
CA ILE A 173 14.74 5.62 -14.12
C ILE A 173 15.67 6.41 -15.03
N GLU A 174 15.45 6.38 -16.35
CA GLU A 174 16.26 7.12 -17.30
C GLU A 174 15.70 8.53 -17.50
N GLU A 175 16.59 9.55 -17.53
CA GLU A 175 16.21 10.95 -17.70
C GLU A 175 15.41 11.19 -18.98
N GLU A 176 15.73 10.47 -20.05
CA GLU A 176 15.07 10.56 -21.34
C GLU A 176 13.56 10.26 -21.23
N HIS A 177 13.20 9.18 -20.54
CA HIS A 177 11.79 8.76 -20.42
C HIS A 177 11.00 9.67 -19.49
N ILE A 178 11.62 10.17 -18.43
CA ILE A 178 11.02 11.14 -17.52
C ILE A 178 10.80 12.47 -18.25
N SER A 179 11.77 12.91 -19.05
CA SER A 179 11.68 14.13 -19.87
C SER A 179 10.59 14.01 -20.93
N SER A 180 10.47 12.85 -21.60
CA SER A 180 9.41 12.58 -22.58
C SER A 180 8.03 12.74 -21.93
N ALA A 181 7.80 12.09 -20.78
CA ALA A 181 6.54 12.23 -20.05
C ALA A 181 6.26 13.69 -19.65
N ARG A 182 7.26 14.42 -19.12
CA ARG A 182 7.09 15.82 -18.73
C ARG A 182 6.75 16.72 -19.91
N ASN A 183 7.44 16.55 -21.06
CA ASN A 183 7.19 17.31 -22.27
C ASN A 183 5.77 17.03 -22.82
N PHE A 184 5.35 15.76 -22.78
CA PHE A 184 4.01 15.36 -23.23
C PHE A 184 2.90 15.92 -22.34
N LEU A 185 3.08 15.87 -21.02
CA LEU A 185 2.09 16.29 -20.03
C LEU A 185 2.02 17.82 -19.82
N GLY A 186 3.09 18.55 -20.17
CA GLY A 186 3.24 19.97 -19.87
C GLY A 186 3.70 20.25 -18.43
N SER A 187 4.14 21.49 -18.17
CA SER A 187 4.80 21.89 -16.91
C SER A 187 3.90 21.80 -15.67
N ASP A 188 2.61 22.00 -15.83
CA ASP A 188 1.66 22.18 -14.72
C ASP A 188 0.99 20.87 -14.29
N PHE A 189 1.17 19.79 -15.07
CA PHE A 189 0.63 18.48 -14.72
C PHE A 189 1.35 17.89 -13.51
N LYS A 190 0.61 17.34 -12.54
CA LYS A 190 1.21 16.69 -11.36
C LYS A 190 1.86 15.38 -11.75
N LEU A 191 3.18 15.39 -11.90
CA LEU A 191 4.01 14.23 -12.24
C LEU A 191 4.87 13.85 -11.04
N MET A 192 4.90 12.56 -10.71
CA MET A 192 5.72 11.94 -9.68
C MET A 192 6.69 10.96 -10.34
N SER A 193 7.82 10.68 -9.70
CA SER A 193 8.74 9.64 -10.17
C SER A 193 9.18 8.77 -9.01
N ASP A 194 9.04 7.46 -9.18
CA ASP A 194 9.40 6.41 -8.25
C ASP A 194 10.58 5.63 -8.81
N PHE A 195 11.69 5.69 -8.09
CA PHE A 195 12.95 5.08 -8.53
C PHE A 195 13.14 3.67 -7.99
N ASN A 196 12.27 3.21 -7.07
CA ASN A 196 12.42 1.90 -6.41
C ASN A 196 13.87 1.65 -5.97
N CYS A 197 14.50 2.64 -5.32
CA CYS A 197 15.88 2.58 -4.80
C CYS A 197 16.95 2.32 -5.87
N SER A 198 16.73 2.72 -7.13
CA SER A 198 17.63 2.37 -8.24
C SER A 198 18.92 3.19 -8.30
N TRP A 199 19.01 4.32 -7.59
CA TRP A 199 20.12 5.26 -7.71
C TRP A 199 20.93 5.34 -6.41
N THR A 200 22.19 5.77 -6.55
CA THR A 200 23.04 6.13 -5.42
C THR A 200 22.76 7.56 -4.97
N PHE A 201 23.20 7.87 -3.76
CA PHE A 201 23.11 9.23 -3.21
C PHE A 201 23.87 10.25 -4.09
N GLU A 202 25.04 9.87 -4.59
CA GLU A 202 25.89 10.71 -5.42
C GLU A 202 25.21 11.02 -6.76
N GLU A 203 24.66 10.01 -7.43
CA GLU A 203 23.92 10.17 -8.69
C GLU A 203 22.74 11.12 -8.58
N ILE A 204 21.96 11.02 -7.49
CA ILE A 204 20.84 11.95 -7.24
C ILE A 204 21.33 13.39 -7.10
N LEU A 205 22.43 13.63 -6.37
CA LEU A 205 22.96 14.98 -6.18
C LEU A 205 23.55 15.56 -7.47
N GLU A 206 24.20 14.75 -8.30
CA GLU A 206 24.69 15.17 -9.60
C GLU A 206 23.54 15.61 -10.52
N LYS A 207 22.42 14.91 -10.46
CA LYS A 207 21.23 15.15 -11.30
C LYS A 207 20.21 16.15 -10.70
N LYS A 208 20.56 16.83 -9.62
CA LYS A 208 19.66 17.79 -8.94
C LYS A 208 19.04 18.85 -9.86
N ASN A 209 19.81 19.35 -10.86
CA ASN A 209 19.33 20.34 -11.82
C ASN A 209 18.31 19.73 -12.79
N PHE A 210 18.52 18.48 -13.20
CA PHE A 210 17.55 17.73 -14.00
C PHE A 210 16.22 17.61 -13.25
N PHE A 211 16.22 17.13 -12.03
CA PHE A 211 15.00 16.97 -11.23
C PHE A 211 14.27 18.28 -10.98
N LYS A 212 15.02 19.35 -10.73
CA LYS A 212 14.45 20.71 -10.58
C LYS A 212 13.69 21.15 -11.83
N ASN A 213 14.24 20.86 -13.02
CA ASN A 213 13.61 21.20 -14.29
C ASN A 213 12.38 20.33 -14.59
N MET A 214 12.34 19.11 -14.05
CA MET A 214 11.20 18.20 -14.21
C MET A 214 9.97 18.61 -13.39
N ASN A 215 10.09 19.55 -12.44
CA ASN A 215 8.98 20.03 -11.60
C ASN A 215 8.13 18.86 -11.04
N LEU A 216 8.82 17.89 -10.43
CA LEU A 216 8.15 16.72 -9.87
C LEU A 216 7.35 17.06 -8.62
N PHE A 217 6.17 16.50 -8.48
CA PHE A 217 5.34 16.64 -7.29
C PHE A 217 5.98 15.95 -6.09
N TRP A 218 6.64 14.78 -6.31
CA TRP A 218 7.58 14.16 -5.38
C TRP A 218 8.59 13.26 -6.09
N LEU A 219 9.67 12.99 -5.38
CA LEU A 219 10.68 11.99 -5.68
C LEU A 219 10.49 10.81 -4.72
N GLU A 220 10.12 9.63 -5.23
CA GLU A 220 9.81 8.45 -4.43
C GLU A 220 10.98 7.47 -4.44
N GLU A 221 11.33 6.96 -3.25
CA GLU A 221 12.39 5.97 -3.02
C GLU A 221 13.67 6.19 -3.86
N PRO A 222 14.31 7.39 -3.79
CA PRO A 222 15.35 7.75 -4.74
C PRO A 222 16.63 6.90 -4.63
N ILE A 223 17.00 6.43 -3.44
CA ILE A 223 18.29 5.79 -3.18
C ILE A 223 18.18 4.44 -2.46
N TYR A 224 19.23 3.63 -2.62
CA TYR A 224 19.50 2.44 -1.80
C TYR A 224 20.64 2.74 -0.82
N PRO A 225 20.55 2.34 0.47
CA PRO A 225 19.39 1.69 1.07
C PRO A 225 18.27 2.71 1.42
N PRO A 226 16.97 2.29 1.36
CA PRO A 226 15.84 3.20 1.61
C PRO A 226 15.74 3.70 3.06
N GLU A 227 16.42 3.05 4.00
CA GLU A 227 16.48 3.44 5.42
C GLU A 227 17.61 4.41 5.77
N ASP A 228 18.40 4.89 4.80
CA ASP A 228 19.39 5.95 5.01
C ASP A 228 18.72 7.33 5.09
N PHE A 229 18.02 7.54 6.21
CA PHE A 229 17.21 8.75 6.41
C PHE A 229 18.06 10.04 6.49
N GLU A 230 19.34 9.94 6.83
CA GLU A 230 20.25 11.06 6.83
C GLU A 230 20.52 11.55 5.40
N LYS A 231 20.88 10.64 4.48
CA LYS A 231 21.10 10.96 3.07
C LYS A 231 19.81 11.43 2.40
N LEU A 232 18.66 10.81 2.70
CA LEU A 232 17.36 11.25 2.19
C LEU A 232 17.03 12.68 2.62
N SER A 233 17.33 13.05 3.87
CA SER A 233 17.20 14.44 4.35
C SER A 233 18.07 15.40 3.55
N ILE A 234 19.32 15.03 3.26
CA ILE A 234 20.23 15.83 2.44
C ILE A 234 19.72 15.98 1.01
N ILE A 235 19.23 14.91 0.39
CA ILE A 235 18.61 14.94 -0.96
C ILE A 235 17.45 15.93 -0.97
N ARG A 236 16.53 15.79 -0.03
CA ARG A 236 15.35 16.65 0.10
C ARG A 236 15.74 18.13 0.15
N ASP A 237 16.74 18.48 0.96
CA ASP A 237 17.20 19.84 1.14
C ASP A 237 18.02 20.36 -0.07
N LYS A 238 18.92 19.53 -0.63
CA LYS A 238 19.81 19.93 -1.74
C LYS A 238 19.12 19.97 -3.10
N CYS A 239 18.22 19.05 -3.35
CA CYS A 239 17.45 19.03 -4.61
C CYS A 239 16.24 19.96 -4.56
N ASN A 240 15.80 20.36 -3.37
CA ASN A 240 14.59 21.17 -3.15
C ASN A 240 13.35 20.56 -3.83
N ILE A 241 13.20 19.26 -3.69
CA ILE A 241 12.09 18.47 -4.22
C ILE A 241 11.47 17.70 -3.05
N PRO A 242 10.14 17.65 -2.93
CA PRO A 242 9.51 16.85 -1.90
C PRO A 242 9.86 15.35 -2.06
N VAL A 243 10.17 14.69 -0.95
CA VAL A 243 10.55 13.27 -0.92
C VAL A 243 9.43 12.45 -0.33
N ALA A 244 9.14 11.31 -0.99
CA ALA A 244 8.16 10.32 -0.57
C ALA A 244 8.85 8.98 -0.33
N ILE A 245 8.69 8.39 0.85
CA ILE A 245 9.18 7.05 1.17
C ILE A 245 8.29 6.35 2.21
N GLY A 246 8.44 5.04 2.31
CA GLY A 246 7.82 4.27 3.38
C GLY A 246 7.14 2.98 2.94
N GLU A 247 7.07 2.65 1.66
CA GLU A 247 6.49 1.40 1.21
C GLU A 247 7.27 0.17 1.72
N ASN A 248 8.57 0.32 1.92
CA ASN A 248 9.47 -0.71 2.45
C ASN A 248 9.72 -0.59 3.96
N ALA A 249 9.24 0.47 4.60
CA ALA A 249 9.33 0.66 6.05
C ALA A 249 8.29 -0.18 6.81
N CYS A 250 8.67 -0.65 8.01
CA CYS A 250 7.80 -1.40 8.90
C CYS A 250 7.65 -0.67 10.24
N THR A 251 6.44 -0.75 10.81
CA THR A 251 6.07 -0.18 12.10
C THR A 251 6.16 1.35 12.21
N SER A 252 5.39 1.88 13.15
CA SER A 252 5.38 3.32 13.45
C SER A 252 6.72 3.87 13.96
N LEU A 253 7.59 3.02 14.53
CA LEU A 253 8.89 3.45 15.03
C LEU A 253 9.87 3.81 13.90
N GLU A 254 9.78 3.14 12.76
CA GLU A 254 10.62 3.48 11.62
C GLU A 254 10.17 4.80 10.99
N PHE A 255 8.86 5.02 10.89
CA PHE A 255 8.32 6.32 10.49
C PHE A 255 8.67 7.44 11.46
N GLU A 256 8.71 7.17 12.77
CA GLU A 256 9.17 8.15 13.77
C GLU A 256 10.63 8.56 13.53
N LYS A 257 11.52 7.59 13.23
CA LYS A 257 12.92 7.88 12.85
C LYS A 257 12.99 8.71 11.57
N MET A 258 12.28 8.31 10.54
CA MET A 258 12.17 9.00 9.25
C MET A 258 11.76 10.48 9.43
N LEU A 259 10.77 10.71 10.27
CA LEU A 259 10.28 12.05 10.60
C LEU A 259 11.30 12.85 11.45
N LYS A 260 11.97 12.20 12.39
CA LYS A 260 13.02 12.81 13.22
C LYS A 260 14.19 13.33 12.38
N TYR A 261 14.59 12.60 11.34
CA TYR A 261 15.62 13.03 10.38
C TYR A 261 15.11 14.09 9.38
N ASN A 262 13.81 14.40 9.40
CA ASN A 262 13.17 15.24 8.38
C ASN A 262 13.40 14.72 6.95
N ALA A 263 13.45 13.41 6.79
CA ALA A 263 13.80 12.73 5.54
C ALA A 263 12.69 12.78 4.49
N VAL A 264 11.43 13.08 4.89
CA VAL A 264 10.26 12.98 4.01
C VAL A 264 9.32 14.16 4.11
N ASP A 265 8.55 14.36 3.07
CA ASP A 265 7.37 15.24 3.02
C ASP A 265 6.08 14.41 2.95
N PHE A 266 6.17 13.20 2.37
CA PHE A 266 5.07 12.27 2.17
C PHE A 266 5.40 10.91 2.79
N CYS A 267 4.69 10.51 3.83
CA CYS A 267 4.81 9.19 4.44
C CYS A 267 3.96 8.18 3.66
N GLN A 268 4.57 7.11 3.16
CA GLN A 268 3.94 6.11 2.30
C GLN A 268 3.85 4.70 2.95
N PRO A 269 3.20 4.55 4.11
CA PRO A 269 3.05 3.22 4.70
C PRO A 269 2.12 2.34 3.85
N SER A 270 2.41 1.03 3.86
CA SER A 270 1.56 0.00 3.26
C SER A 270 0.89 -0.83 4.35
N VAL A 271 -0.46 -0.81 4.44
CA VAL A 271 -1.20 -1.49 5.51
C VAL A 271 -0.93 -2.99 5.57
N ILE A 272 -0.65 -3.62 4.42
CA ILE A 272 -0.36 -5.04 4.30
C ILE A 272 1.09 -5.40 4.66
N LYS A 273 1.94 -4.39 4.98
CA LYS A 273 3.37 -4.56 5.28
C LYS A 273 3.75 -4.08 6.68
N VAL A 274 3.13 -3.00 7.20
CA VAL A 274 3.59 -2.29 8.42
C VAL A 274 3.15 -2.93 9.74
N GLY A 275 2.28 -3.93 9.72
CA GLY A 275 1.68 -4.53 10.92
C GLY A 275 0.17 -4.27 11.03
N GLY A 276 -0.49 -3.93 9.91
CA GLY A 276 -1.93 -3.76 9.80
C GLY A 276 -2.43 -2.35 10.15
N ILE A 277 -3.73 -2.28 10.42
CA ILE A 277 -4.49 -1.04 10.65
C ILE A 277 -4.00 -0.30 11.89
N SER A 278 -3.69 -1.01 12.98
CA SER A 278 -3.25 -0.39 14.23
C SER A 278 -1.94 0.39 14.06
N GLU A 279 -0.96 -0.14 13.31
CA GLU A 279 0.28 0.57 13.00
C GLU A 279 0.02 1.73 12.02
N MET A 280 -0.82 1.53 10.99
CA MET A 280 -1.18 2.60 10.05
C MET A 280 -1.80 3.82 10.76
N ILE A 281 -2.67 3.62 11.75
CA ILE A 281 -3.27 4.71 12.54
C ILE A 281 -2.22 5.47 13.34
N LYS A 282 -1.23 4.77 13.92
CA LYS A 282 -0.10 5.43 14.59
C LYS A 282 0.70 6.29 13.61
N ILE A 283 0.98 5.75 12.41
CA ILE A 283 1.74 6.46 11.37
C ILE A 283 0.96 7.69 10.86
N LEU A 284 -0.35 7.55 10.62
CA LEU A 284 -1.20 8.70 10.26
C LEU A 284 -1.09 9.82 11.31
N LYS A 285 -1.24 9.49 12.60
CA LYS A 285 -1.13 10.48 13.70
C LYS A 285 0.27 11.08 13.78
N LEU A 286 1.33 10.29 13.59
CA LEU A 286 2.71 10.77 13.56
C LEU A 286 2.94 11.74 12.40
N SER A 287 2.45 11.44 11.20
CA SER A 287 2.54 12.31 10.03
C SER A 287 1.84 13.64 10.27
N GLU A 288 0.61 13.60 10.81
CA GLU A 288 -0.14 14.82 11.14
C GLU A 288 0.56 15.67 12.21
N LYS A 289 1.06 15.03 13.29
CA LYS A 289 1.80 15.70 14.38
C LYS A 289 3.06 16.43 13.87
N ASN A 290 3.75 15.84 12.89
CA ASN A 290 4.96 16.41 12.29
C ASN A 290 4.66 17.28 11.06
N ASN A 291 3.41 17.61 10.80
CA ASN A 291 2.97 18.40 9.65
C ASN A 291 3.41 17.83 8.29
N LYS A 292 3.57 16.53 8.20
CA LYS A 292 3.82 15.79 6.96
C LYS A 292 2.53 15.22 6.39
N LYS A 293 2.53 14.83 5.11
CA LYS A 293 1.36 14.26 4.46
C LYS A 293 1.38 12.74 4.55
N PHE A 294 0.21 12.16 4.81
CA PHE A 294 0.00 10.73 4.76
C PHE A 294 -0.49 10.34 3.37
N MET A 295 0.36 9.64 2.61
CA MET A 295 0.13 9.22 1.22
C MET A 295 0.37 7.71 1.12
N PRO A 296 -0.58 6.85 1.53
CA PRO A 296 -0.34 5.42 1.67
C PRO A 296 -0.01 4.78 0.32
N HIS A 297 1.01 3.92 0.32
CA HIS A 297 1.29 3.02 -0.78
C HIS A 297 0.17 1.98 -0.89
N THR A 298 -0.45 1.84 -2.06
CA THR A 298 -1.63 0.99 -2.28
C THR A 298 -1.57 0.18 -3.58
N ALA A 299 -0.40 -0.33 -3.94
CA ALA A 299 -0.21 -1.17 -5.13
C ALA A 299 -0.81 -2.59 -4.95
N TYR A 300 -2.05 -2.68 -4.44
CA TYR A 300 -2.80 -3.91 -4.20
C TYR A 300 -4.30 -3.68 -4.38
N PHE A 301 -5.12 -4.76 -4.45
CA PHE A 301 -6.50 -4.70 -4.91
C PHE A 301 -7.49 -5.47 -4.02
N GLY A 302 -7.02 -5.99 -2.91
CA GLY A 302 -7.79 -6.83 -2.00
C GLY A 302 -8.26 -6.09 -0.73
N PRO A 303 -8.46 -6.82 0.36
CA PRO A 303 -8.88 -6.26 1.66
C PRO A 303 -7.99 -5.14 2.18
N GLY A 304 -6.68 -5.18 1.89
CA GLY A 304 -5.74 -4.12 2.26
C GLY A 304 -6.08 -2.78 1.61
N PHE A 305 -6.51 -2.80 0.34
CA PHE A 305 -6.93 -1.59 -0.36
C PHE A 305 -8.15 -0.94 0.31
N LEU A 306 -9.16 -1.73 0.65
CA LEU A 306 -10.35 -1.25 1.36
C LEU A 306 -9.98 -0.67 2.73
N ALA A 307 -9.15 -1.39 3.50
CA ALA A 307 -8.65 -0.92 4.79
C ALA A 307 -7.95 0.44 4.68
N THR A 308 -7.14 0.62 3.63
CA THR A 308 -6.44 1.89 3.38
C THR A 308 -7.41 3.05 3.15
N LEU A 309 -8.50 2.85 2.41
CA LEU A 309 -9.51 3.88 2.19
C LEU A 309 -10.20 4.29 3.51
N HIS A 310 -10.55 3.31 4.37
CA HIS A 310 -11.11 3.62 5.68
C HIS A 310 -10.14 4.44 6.55
N ILE A 311 -8.85 4.10 6.54
CA ILE A 311 -7.83 4.85 7.30
C ILE A 311 -7.67 6.26 6.71
N ALA A 312 -7.56 6.38 5.38
CA ALA A 312 -7.44 7.66 4.70
C ALA A 312 -8.65 8.59 4.94
N SER A 313 -9.82 8.03 5.26
CA SER A 313 -11.02 8.81 5.58
C SER A 313 -10.92 9.59 6.89
N LEU A 314 -9.97 9.26 7.77
CA LEU A 314 -9.84 9.85 9.11
C LEU A 314 -9.05 11.17 9.12
N THR A 315 -8.45 11.58 8.01
CA THR A 315 -7.73 12.84 7.91
C THR A 315 -8.43 13.86 7.01
N ASN A 316 -8.34 15.15 7.36
CA ASN A 316 -8.78 16.26 6.49
C ASN A 316 -7.71 16.67 5.49
N LYS A 317 -6.44 16.27 5.72
CA LYS A 317 -5.34 16.60 4.82
C LYS A 317 -5.52 15.89 3.48
N GLU A 318 -4.97 16.49 2.42
CA GLU A 318 -4.90 15.82 1.12
C GLU A 318 -4.24 14.45 1.28
N THR A 319 -4.90 13.42 0.78
CA THR A 319 -4.40 12.06 0.73
C THR A 319 -4.77 11.50 -0.64
N LEU A 320 -3.77 11.14 -1.40
CA LEU A 320 -3.92 10.53 -2.71
C LEU A 320 -3.87 9.02 -2.58
N ILE A 321 -4.67 8.32 -3.38
CA ILE A 321 -4.70 6.86 -3.41
C ILE A 321 -4.05 6.38 -4.70
N GLU A 322 -3.12 5.48 -4.58
CA GLU A 322 -2.44 4.88 -5.71
C GLU A 322 -3.38 3.95 -6.49
N ARG A 323 -3.43 4.13 -7.80
CA ARG A 323 -3.99 3.17 -8.75
C ARG A 323 -2.85 2.53 -9.52
N PHE A 324 -2.40 1.36 -9.06
CA PHE A 324 -1.38 0.59 -9.76
C PHE A 324 -1.87 0.25 -11.18
N TRP A 325 -1.10 0.65 -12.20
CA TRP A 325 -1.58 0.71 -13.59
C TRP A 325 -1.51 -0.64 -14.28
N LEU A 326 -2.37 -1.54 -13.83
CA LEU A 326 -2.59 -2.84 -14.46
C LEU A 326 -4.08 -3.18 -14.41
N ASP A 327 -4.53 -4.00 -15.33
CA ASP A 327 -5.90 -4.51 -15.33
C ASP A 327 -5.86 -6.00 -14.97
N LEU A 328 -6.48 -6.35 -13.83
CA LEU A 328 -6.63 -7.73 -13.39
C LEU A 328 -7.58 -8.47 -14.32
N ALA A 329 -7.36 -9.79 -14.52
CA ALA A 329 -8.25 -10.65 -15.30
C ALA A 329 -9.70 -10.62 -14.75
N GLU A 330 -9.85 -10.54 -13.42
CA GLU A 330 -11.13 -10.32 -12.74
C GLU A 330 -10.94 -9.44 -11.51
N GLU A 331 -11.98 -8.69 -11.13
CA GLU A 331 -11.97 -7.80 -9.97
C GLU A 331 -12.49 -8.52 -8.72
N PHE A 332 -11.80 -8.38 -7.59
CA PHE A 332 -12.28 -8.93 -6.31
C PHE A 332 -13.55 -8.24 -5.80
N TYR A 333 -13.71 -6.98 -6.17
CA TYR A 333 -14.86 -6.15 -5.80
C TYR A 333 -15.38 -5.48 -7.07
N PRO A 334 -16.49 -5.96 -7.67
CA PRO A 334 -16.97 -5.49 -8.97
C PRO A 334 -17.16 -3.97 -9.02
N GLY A 335 -16.52 -3.33 -10.00
CA GLY A 335 -16.58 -1.89 -10.21
C GLY A 335 -15.75 -1.05 -9.22
N PHE A 336 -15.05 -1.68 -8.28
CA PHE A 336 -14.31 -0.97 -7.24
C PHE A 336 -12.85 -0.68 -7.62
N THR A 337 -12.21 -1.55 -8.39
CA THR A 337 -10.84 -1.32 -8.86
C THR A 337 -10.76 -0.33 -10.02
N LYS A 338 -11.90 0.06 -10.60
CA LYS A 338 -11.98 1.10 -11.62
C LYS A 338 -12.39 2.41 -10.98
N THR A 339 -11.49 3.39 -11.05
CA THR A 339 -11.82 4.76 -10.59
C THR A 339 -12.93 5.37 -11.42
N LYS A 340 -13.77 6.16 -10.79
CA LYS A 340 -14.70 7.05 -11.49
C LYS A 340 -14.07 8.44 -11.60
N ASN A 341 -13.67 8.82 -12.82
CA ASN A 341 -12.98 10.09 -13.06
C ASN A 341 -11.75 10.30 -12.15
N GLY A 342 -10.87 9.31 -12.06
CA GLY A 342 -9.67 9.37 -11.23
C GLY A 342 -9.92 9.45 -9.70
N LYS A 343 -11.09 8.98 -9.23
CA LYS A 343 -11.45 9.03 -7.81
C LYS A 343 -11.97 7.71 -7.28
N TYR A 344 -11.74 7.46 -6.00
CA TYR A 344 -12.31 6.36 -5.24
C TYR A 344 -13.32 6.87 -4.21
N LEU A 345 -14.38 6.10 -4.01
CA LEU A 345 -15.34 6.33 -2.94
C LEU A 345 -15.03 5.43 -1.74
N LEU A 346 -15.30 5.93 -0.55
CA LEU A 346 -15.21 5.15 0.67
C LEU A 346 -16.33 4.10 0.70
N PRO A 347 -16.02 2.81 0.95
CA PRO A 347 -17.04 1.81 1.21
C PRO A 347 -17.84 2.15 2.49
N ASP A 348 -19.15 1.86 2.49
CA ASP A 348 -20.08 2.18 3.58
C ASP A 348 -20.73 0.93 4.21
N GLY A 349 -20.42 -0.28 3.71
CA GLY A 349 -20.87 -1.53 4.31
C GLY A 349 -20.13 -1.86 5.62
N HIS A 350 -20.59 -2.90 6.32
CA HIS A 350 -19.98 -3.32 7.59
C HIS A 350 -18.55 -3.82 7.41
N GLY A 351 -17.69 -3.62 8.40
CA GLY A 351 -16.28 -3.97 8.33
C GLY A 351 -15.57 -3.17 7.22
N LEU A 352 -14.92 -3.87 6.30
CA LEU A 352 -14.26 -3.27 5.11
C LEU A 352 -15.26 -2.80 4.04
N GLY A 353 -16.56 -3.07 4.22
CA GLY A 353 -17.62 -2.58 3.35
C GLY A 353 -18.00 -3.48 2.17
N TYR A 354 -17.19 -4.48 1.86
CA TYR A 354 -17.44 -5.48 0.82
C TYR A 354 -17.06 -6.87 1.30
N ASP A 355 -17.83 -7.87 0.84
CA ASP A 355 -17.44 -9.27 0.97
C ASP A 355 -16.75 -9.75 -0.31
N ILE A 356 -15.81 -10.66 -0.16
CA ILE A 356 -15.10 -11.27 -1.29
C ILE A 356 -15.96 -12.39 -1.88
N ASP A 357 -16.06 -12.44 -3.21
CA ASP A 357 -16.70 -13.57 -3.89
C ASP A 357 -15.84 -14.84 -3.73
N GLU A 358 -16.33 -15.78 -2.94
CA GLU A 358 -15.64 -17.06 -2.73
C GLU A 358 -15.52 -17.92 -4.01
N LYS A 359 -16.39 -17.70 -5.02
CA LYS A 359 -16.25 -18.37 -6.33
C LYS A 359 -15.02 -17.86 -7.07
N LEU A 360 -14.79 -16.54 -7.02
CA LEU A 360 -13.60 -15.90 -7.59
C LEU A 360 -12.33 -16.41 -6.90
N ILE A 361 -12.34 -16.46 -5.55
CA ILE A 361 -11.22 -17.03 -4.79
C ILE A 361 -10.92 -18.44 -5.28
N ASN A 362 -11.93 -19.32 -5.33
CA ASN A 362 -11.74 -20.72 -5.70
C ASN A 362 -11.23 -20.91 -7.13
N LYS A 363 -11.53 -19.97 -8.04
CA LYS A 363 -11.05 -19.99 -9.43
C LYS A 363 -9.54 -19.75 -9.54
N PHE A 364 -8.98 -18.85 -8.70
CA PHE A 364 -7.58 -18.44 -8.79
C PHE A 364 -6.72 -18.89 -7.61
N LYS A 365 -7.31 -19.63 -6.66
CA LYS A 365 -6.59 -20.17 -5.52
C LYS A 365 -5.49 -21.14 -5.96
N VAL A 366 -4.34 -21.04 -5.29
CA VAL A 366 -3.21 -21.99 -5.42
C VAL A 366 -2.90 -22.63 -4.06
N ASN A 367 -2.33 -23.84 -4.11
CA ASN A 367 -2.00 -24.63 -2.91
C ASN A 367 -0.61 -24.30 -2.35
#